data_15adfbf2f251c56b92dc48edc6c275b9
#
_entry.id   15adfbf2f251c56b92dc48edc6c275b9
#
_cell.length_a   1.000
_cell.length_b   1.000
_cell.length_c   1.000
_cell.angle_alpha   90.00
_cell.angle_beta   90.00
_cell.angle_gamma   90.00
#
_symmetry.space_group_name_H-M   'P 1'
#
loop_
_entity.id
_entity.type
_entity.pdbx_description
1 polymer ?
#
loop_
_entity_poly.entity_id
_entity_poly.type
_entity_poly.pdbx_seq_one_letter_code
_entity_poly.pdbx_strand_id
1 'polypeptide(L)'
;IRDRCLQNNLHLLDASVRHLGTDINYKVLENLYAKLKDHVDFHFLTPVKALSITEDGAYEAETDKGVFTGRKCIISVGRSGSKWMESVCQSLDIPTKSNRVDIGVRVELPAEVFAPITDELYESKIVYRTQQFEDNVRTFCMNPYGHVVAENVEGINTVNGHSYSDASLRSENTNFALLVSNRFT
;
A
#
# COMPACT_ATOMS: atom_id res chain seq x y z
N ILE A 1 22.52 -5.92 13.02
CA ILE A 1 22.05 -6.04 11.63
C ILE A 1 22.71 -4.99 10.75
N ARG A 2 22.72 -3.69 11.11
CA ARG A 2 23.32 -2.61 10.31
C ARG A 2 24.76 -2.90 9.87
N ASP A 3 25.64 -3.28 10.80
CA ASP A 3 27.05 -3.56 10.49
C ASP A 3 27.19 -4.76 9.53
N ARG A 4 26.36 -5.78 9.70
CA ARG A 4 26.33 -6.94 8.78
C ARG A 4 25.85 -6.54 7.38
N CYS A 5 24.91 -5.62 7.27
CA CYS A 5 24.50 -5.06 5.98
C CYS A 5 25.66 -4.33 5.33
N LEU A 6 26.32 -3.41 6.03
CA LEU A 6 27.44 -2.63 5.51
C LEU A 6 28.61 -3.51 5.06
N GLN A 7 28.96 -4.55 5.80
CA GLN A 7 30.01 -5.52 5.43
C GLN A 7 29.71 -6.27 4.11
N ASN A 8 28.44 -6.33 3.69
CA ASN A 8 27.99 -7.00 2.48
C ASN A 8 27.48 -6.03 1.39
N ASN A 9 27.89 -4.76 1.43
CA ASN A 9 27.46 -3.71 0.50
C ASN A 9 25.94 -3.51 0.45
N LEU A 10 25.28 -3.74 1.57
CA LEU A 10 23.85 -3.52 1.75
C LEU A 10 23.61 -2.31 2.65
N HIS A 11 22.50 -1.62 2.45
CA HIS A 11 22.09 -0.50 3.28
C HIS A 11 20.76 -0.80 3.97
N LEU A 12 20.76 -0.78 5.30
CA LEU A 12 19.53 -0.87 6.09
C LEU A 12 18.94 0.54 6.22
N LEU A 13 17.68 0.68 5.79
CA LEU A 13 16.93 1.94 5.96
C LEU A 13 16.36 2.02 7.37
N ASP A 14 16.54 3.18 8.01
CA ASP A 14 15.92 3.45 9.31
C ASP A 14 14.43 3.78 9.12
N ALA A 15 13.57 3.02 9.78
CA ALA A 15 12.15 3.27 9.82
C ALA A 15 11.58 2.79 11.16
N SER A 16 10.75 3.63 11.78
CA SER A 16 9.95 3.22 12.93
C SER A 16 8.56 2.84 12.44
N VAL A 17 8.25 1.56 12.46
CA VAL A 17 6.96 1.03 12.01
C VAL A 17 6.33 0.17 13.10
N ARG A 18 5.01 0.07 13.07
CA ARG A 18 4.26 -0.91 13.85
C ARG A 18 3.50 -1.80 12.88
N HIS A 19 3.73 -3.09 13.01
CA HIS A 19 3.02 -4.06 12.20
C HIS A 19 1.74 -4.51 12.88
N LEU A 20 0.72 -4.64 12.04
CA LEU A 20 -0.55 -5.22 12.37
C LEU A 20 -0.77 -6.39 11.43
N GLY A 21 -1.11 -7.55 11.94
CA GLY A 21 -1.47 -8.69 11.10
C GLY A 21 -2.69 -8.39 10.22
N THR A 22 -2.78 -9.03 9.07
CA THR A 22 -3.90 -8.85 8.13
C THR A 22 -5.25 -9.17 8.79
N ASP A 23 -5.27 -10.13 9.70
CA ASP A 23 -6.42 -10.54 10.51
C ASP A 23 -6.95 -9.45 11.45
N ILE A 24 -6.09 -8.53 11.92
CA ILE A 24 -6.47 -7.47 12.88
C ILE A 24 -6.94 -6.20 12.19
N ASN A 25 -6.62 -5.97 10.92
CA ASN A 25 -7.03 -4.77 10.18
C ASN A 25 -8.54 -4.53 10.24
N TYR A 26 -9.33 -5.58 10.10
CA TYR A 26 -10.78 -5.50 10.20
C TYR A 26 -11.23 -4.92 11.54
N LYS A 27 -10.63 -5.38 12.65
CA LYS A 27 -10.96 -4.90 14.01
C LYS A 27 -10.64 -3.43 14.22
N VAL A 28 -9.54 -2.95 13.62
CA VAL A 28 -9.18 -1.52 13.67
C VAL A 28 -10.21 -0.69 12.92
N LEU A 29 -10.64 -1.14 11.74
CA LEU A 29 -11.68 -0.45 10.95
C LEU A 29 -13.03 -0.44 11.66
N GLU A 30 -13.45 -1.55 12.29
CA GLU A 30 -14.66 -1.59 13.12
C GLU A 30 -14.62 -0.58 14.25
N ASN A 31 -13.51 -0.53 14.99
CA ASN A 31 -13.33 0.39 16.09
C ASN A 31 -13.34 1.85 15.62
N LEU A 32 -12.74 2.14 14.46
CA LEU A 32 -12.76 3.46 13.86
C LEU A 32 -14.19 3.87 13.46
N TYR A 33 -14.89 2.98 12.76
CA TYR A 33 -16.29 3.19 12.39
C TYR A 33 -17.18 3.42 13.61
N ALA A 34 -17.03 2.60 14.64
CA ALA A 34 -17.82 2.73 15.89
C ALA A 34 -17.63 4.09 16.58
N LYS A 35 -16.42 4.69 16.46
CA LYS A 35 -16.16 6.03 16.99
C LYS A 35 -16.72 7.16 16.14
N LEU A 36 -16.85 6.95 14.85
CA LEU A 36 -17.21 8.02 13.90
C LEU A 36 -18.68 8.02 13.50
N LYS A 37 -19.37 6.89 13.58
CA LYS A 37 -20.73 6.71 13.05
C LYS A 37 -21.76 7.69 13.61
N ASP A 38 -21.56 8.20 14.81
CA ASP A 38 -22.48 9.14 15.47
C ASP A 38 -22.09 10.62 15.22
N HIS A 39 -20.99 10.86 14.47
CA HIS A 39 -20.43 12.18 14.19
C HIS A 39 -20.24 12.47 12.70
N VAL A 40 -20.36 11.44 11.86
CA VAL A 40 -20.12 11.52 10.42
C VAL A 40 -21.22 10.78 9.68
N ASP A 41 -21.77 11.41 8.65
CA ASP A 41 -22.74 10.78 7.76
C ASP A 41 -22.01 9.86 6.76
N PHE A 42 -22.23 8.57 6.89
CA PHE A 42 -21.65 7.55 6.02
C PHE A 42 -22.62 7.15 4.90
N HIS A 43 -22.19 7.30 3.67
CA HIS A 43 -22.95 6.90 2.49
C HIS A 43 -22.27 5.71 1.81
N PHE A 44 -22.50 4.50 2.32
CA PHE A 44 -21.99 3.27 1.73
C PHE A 44 -22.70 2.92 0.42
N LEU A 45 -22.00 2.16 -0.44
CA LEU A 45 -22.52 1.76 -1.75
C LEU A 45 -23.07 2.96 -2.54
N THR A 46 -22.31 4.05 -2.52
CA THR A 46 -22.69 5.31 -3.16
C THR A 46 -21.49 5.82 -3.98
N PRO A 47 -21.29 5.28 -5.18
CA PRO A 47 -20.18 5.71 -6.03
C PRO A 47 -20.37 7.16 -6.47
N VAL A 48 -19.30 7.96 -6.35
CA VAL A 48 -19.25 9.30 -6.91
C VAL A 48 -18.94 9.18 -8.40
N LYS A 49 -19.83 9.70 -9.24
CA LYS A 49 -19.71 9.67 -10.71
C LYS A 49 -18.90 10.83 -11.23
N ALA A 50 -19.19 12.02 -10.73
CA ALA A 50 -18.52 13.26 -11.12
C ALA A 50 -18.28 14.17 -9.91
N LEU A 51 -17.26 15.01 -10.02
CA LEU A 51 -16.98 16.06 -9.06
C LEU A 51 -16.84 17.38 -9.82
N SER A 52 -17.53 18.40 -9.35
CA SER A 52 -17.47 19.77 -9.89
C SER A 52 -17.24 20.79 -8.79
N ILE A 53 -16.92 22.02 -9.19
CA ILE A 53 -16.80 23.18 -8.31
C ILE A 53 -17.85 24.18 -8.73
N THR A 54 -18.66 24.63 -7.80
CA THR A 54 -19.70 25.64 -8.01
C THR A 54 -19.11 27.05 -8.16
N GLU A 55 -19.88 28.00 -8.60
CA GLU A 55 -19.44 29.40 -8.78
C GLU A 55 -18.97 30.04 -7.45
N ASP A 56 -19.53 29.64 -6.32
CA ASP A 56 -19.14 30.08 -4.97
C ASP A 56 -17.98 29.28 -4.38
N GLY A 57 -17.40 28.34 -5.14
CA GLY A 57 -16.23 27.56 -4.75
C GLY A 57 -16.51 26.36 -3.88
N ALA A 58 -17.76 25.93 -3.73
CA ALA A 58 -18.09 24.66 -3.09
C ALA A 58 -17.86 23.48 -4.04
N TYR A 59 -17.67 22.30 -3.48
CA TYR A 59 -17.56 21.06 -4.23
C TYR A 59 -18.90 20.34 -4.29
N GLU A 60 -19.26 19.84 -5.47
CA GLU A 60 -20.43 19.01 -5.70
C GLU A 60 -20.01 17.63 -6.18
N ALA A 61 -20.43 16.62 -5.42
CA ALA A 61 -20.23 15.21 -5.75
C ALA A 61 -21.54 14.62 -6.27
N GLU A 62 -21.59 14.29 -7.55
CA GLU A 62 -22.73 13.64 -8.18
C GLU A 62 -22.68 12.12 -7.90
N THR A 63 -23.80 11.57 -7.44
CA THR A 63 -23.94 10.14 -7.16
C THR A 63 -25.26 9.61 -7.73
N ASP A 64 -25.49 8.31 -7.62
CA ASP A 64 -26.77 7.68 -7.94
C ASP A 64 -27.88 7.99 -6.90
N LYS A 65 -27.50 8.51 -5.72
CA LYS A 65 -28.41 8.88 -4.64
C LYS A 65 -28.66 10.40 -4.53
N GLY A 66 -28.12 11.18 -5.45
CA GLY A 66 -28.24 12.64 -5.46
C GLY A 66 -26.89 13.34 -5.46
N VAL A 67 -26.91 14.65 -5.26
CA VAL A 67 -25.73 15.51 -5.21
C VAL A 67 -25.40 15.86 -3.77
N PHE A 68 -24.16 15.68 -3.39
CA PHE A 68 -23.63 16.07 -2.07
C PHE A 68 -22.74 17.30 -2.24
N THR A 69 -22.97 18.33 -1.44
CA THR A 69 -22.22 19.58 -1.51
C THR A 69 -21.35 19.77 -0.28
N GLY A 70 -20.14 20.29 -0.45
CA GLY A 70 -19.23 20.55 0.64
C GLY A 70 -18.22 21.66 0.36
N ARG A 71 -17.84 22.42 1.39
CA ARG A 71 -16.84 23.49 1.29
C ARG A 71 -15.41 22.96 1.08
N LYS A 72 -15.16 21.71 1.41
CA LYS A 72 -13.87 21.02 1.23
C LYS A 72 -14.14 19.58 0.79
N CYS A 73 -13.30 19.06 -0.09
CA CYS A 73 -13.36 17.70 -0.55
C CYS A 73 -12.01 17.03 -0.34
N ILE A 74 -12.03 15.81 0.24
CA ILE A 74 -10.83 14.96 0.35
C ILE A 74 -11.10 13.71 -0.45
N ILE A 75 -10.26 13.43 -1.45
CA ILE A 75 -10.39 12.26 -2.31
C ILE A 75 -9.34 11.23 -1.89
N SER A 76 -9.79 10.03 -1.52
CA SER A 76 -8.94 8.93 -1.06
C SER A 76 -9.45 7.60 -1.59
N VAL A 77 -9.48 7.46 -2.91
CA VAL A 77 -10.14 6.36 -3.62
C VAL A 77 -9.28 5.10 -3.80
N GLY A 78 -8.01 5.15 -3.43
CA GLY A 78 -7.10 4.02 -3.56
C GLY A 78 -6.80 3.62 -5.02
N ARG A 79 -6.24 2.43 -5.22
CA ARG A 79 -5.82 1.94 -6.54
C ARG A 79 -7.00 1.72 -7.50
N SER A 80 -8.07 1.14 -7.01
CA SER A 80 -9.27 0.85 -7.84
C SER A 80 -9.99 2.11 -8.34
N GLY A 81 -9.79 3.25 -7.69
CA GLY A 81 -10.35 4.54 -8.10
C GLY A 81 -9.41 5.39 -8.98
N SER A 82 -8.25 4.88 -9.40
CA SER A 82 -7.23 5.66 -10.11
C SER A 82 -7.72 6.23 -11.42
N LYS A 83 -8.45 5.47 -12.23
CA LYS A 83 -9.04 5.94 -13.50
C LYS A 83 -10.09 7.01 -13.29
N TRP A 84 -10.94 6.85 -12.29
CA TRP A 84 -11.90 7.88 -11.92
C TRP A 84 -11.18 9.16 -11.44
N MET A 85 -10.13 9.02 -10.62
CA MET A 85 -9.33 10.17 -10.17
C MET A 85 -8.66 10.90 -11.33
N GLU A 86 -8.17 10.17 -12.34
CA GLU A 86 -7.64 10.79 -13.56
C GLU A 86 -8.68 11.63 -14.28
N SER A 87 -9.92 11.13 -14.44
CA SER A 87 -11.01 11.89 -15.04
C SER A 87 -11.39 13.14 -14.22
N VAL A 88 -11.35 13.05 -12.89
CA VAL A 88 -11.57 14.21 -12.00
C VAL A 88 -10.45 15.25 -12.19
N CYS A 89 -9.20 14.82 -12.26
CA CYS A 89 -8.08 15.74 -12.50
C CYS A 89 -8.24 16.45 -13.84
N GLN A 90 -8.64 15.74 -14.90
CA GLN A 90 -8.89 16.33 -16.21
C GLN A 90 -10.05 17.32 -16.19
N SER A 91 -11.17 16.99 -15.54
CA SER A 91 -12.36 17.86 -15.49
C SER A 91 -12.15 19.14 -14.66
N LEU A 92 -11.24 19.11 -13.70
CA LEU A 92 -10.92 20.25 -12.81
C LEU A 92 -9.61 20.96 -13.19
N ASP A 93 -9.04 20.64 -14.35
CA ASP A 93 -7.78 21.24 -14.84
C ASP A 93 -6.60 21.05 -13.84
N ILE A 94 -6.59 19.94 -13.11
CA ILE A 94 -5.52 19.61 -12.16
C ILE A 94 -4.39 18.90 -12.90
N PRO A 95 -3.17 19.49 -12.98
CA PRO A 95 -2.06 18.87 -13.70
C PRO A 95 -1.59 17.60 -13.01
N THR A 96 -1.39 16.53 -13.78
CA THR A 96 -0.85 15.26 -13.30
C THR A 96 0.54 15.01 -13.87
N LYS A 97 1.33 14.19 -13.17
CA LYS A 97 2.66 13.77 -13.63
C LYS A 97 2.76 12.24 -13.53
N SER A 98 3.42 11.63 -14.53
CA SER A 98 3.80 10.23 -14.45
C SER A 98 4.61 9.96 -13.19
N ASN A 99 4.24 8.94 -12.44
CA ASN A 99 4.92 8.57 -11.19
C ASN A 99 5.86 7.40 -11.43
N ARG A 100 6.67 7.09 -10.41
CA ARG A 100 7.49 5.87 -10.41
C ARG A 100 6.61 4.67 -10.15
N VAL A 101 6.99 3.55 -10.76
CA VAL A 101 6.40 2.23 -10.56
C VAL A 101 7.47 1.30 -10.04
N ASP A 102 7.17 0.60 -8.97
CA ASP A 102 8.04 -0.45 -8.44
C ASP A 102 7.71 -1.77 -9.11
N ILE A 103 8.70 -2.38 -9.75
CA ILE A 103 8.58 -3.68 -10.41
C ILE A 103 9.60 -4.63 -9.78
N GLY A 104 9.22 -5.89 -9.63
CA GLY A 104 10.11 -6.89 -9.09
C GLY A 104 9.49 -8.26 -8.92
N VAL A 105 10.09 -9.04 -8.06
CA VAL A 105 9.69 -10.41 -7.76
C VAL A 105 9.40 -10.56 -6.28
N ARG A 106 8.51 -11.50 -5.94
CA ARG A 106 8.33 -11.94 -4.56
C ARG A 106 9.14 -13.21 -4.35
N VAL A 107 9.94 -13.19 -3.30
CA VAL A 107 10.77 -14.29 -2.83
C VAL A 107 10.12 -14.92 -1.62
N GLU A 108 10.10 -16.25 -1.56
CA GLU A 108 9.69 -17.03 -0.41
C GLU A 108 10.78 -18.03 -0.06
N LEU A 109 11.07 -18.18 1.20
CA LEU A 109 12.10 -19.08 1.71
C LEU A 109 11.77 -19.52 3.15
N PRO A 110 12.37 -20.62 3.64
CA PRO A 110 12.16 -21.08 5.01
C PRO A 110 12.44 -19.97 6.03
N ALA A 111 11.54 -19.78 7.00
CA ALA A 111 11.62 -18.69 7.98
C ALA A 111 12.93 -18.69 8.77
N GLU A 112 13.47 -19.86 9.04
CA GLU A 112 14.74 -20.06 9.77
C GLU A 112 15.92 -19.33 9.12
N VAL A 113 15.93 -19.22 7.78
CA VAL A 113 17.00 -18.51 7.04
C VAL A 113 17.00 -17.02 7.37
N PHE A 114 15.82 -16.42 7.55
CA PHE A 114 15.65 -15.00 7.85
C PHE A 114 15.44 -14.70 9.33
N ALA A 115 15.22 -15.68 10.19
CA ALA A 115 15.01 -15.52 11.62
C ALA A 115 16.04 -14.60 12.30
N PRO A 116 17.35 -14.66 11.99
CA PRO A 116 18.35 -13.75 12.56
C PRO A 116 18.12 -12.25 12.25
N ILE A 117 17.22 -11.95 11.33
CA ILE A 117 16.82 -10.58 10.98
C ILE A 117 15.42 -10.31 11.48
N THR A 118 14.46 -11.20 11.21
CA THR A 118 13.04 -10.98 11.48
C THR A 118 12.69 -11.08 12.98
N ASP A 119 13.50 -11.75 13.78
CA ASP A 119 13.33 -11.78 15.23
C ASP A 119 13.69 -10.44 15.90
N GLU A 120 14.58 -9.65 15.26
CA GLU A 120 14.94 -8.33 15.75
C GLU A 120 14.15 -7.21 15.04
N LEU A 121 13.96 -7.35 13.72
CA LEU A 121 13.28 -6.39 12.86
C LEU A 121 12.20 -7.10 12.05
N TYR A 122 10.96 -6.95 12.44
CA TYR A 122 9.84 -7.60 11.75
C TYR A 122 9.86 -7.38 10.23
N GLU A 123 10.05 -6.15 9.79
CA GLU A 123 10.22 -5.78 8.38
C GLU A 123 11.52 -4.99 8.21
N SER A 124 12.56 -5.66 7.73
CA SER A 124 13.80 -4.99 7.38
C SER A 124 13.72 -4.41 5.96
N LYS A 125 13.99 -3.11 5.83
CA LYS A 125 14.10 -2.44 4.53
C LYS A 125 15.56 -2.35 4.14
N ILE A 126 16.00 -3.33 3.34
CA ILE A 126 17.39 -3.45 2.90
C ILE A 126 17.47 -3.01 1.44
N VAL A 127 18.46 -2.19 1.13
CA VAL A 127 18.75 -1.71 -0.23
C VAL A 127 20.10 -2.26 -0.68
N TYR A 128 20.12 -2.78 -1.89
CA TYR A 128 21.32 -3.18 -2.63
C TYR A 128 21.42 -2.38 -3.92
N ARG A 129 22.58 -1.77 -4.16
CA ARG A 129 22.88 -1.11 -5.44
C ARG A 129 23.61 -2.10 -6.36
N THR A 130 23.01 -2.40 -7.51
CA THR A 130 23.59 -3.32 -8.48
C THR A 130 24.87 -2.71 -9.10
N GLN A 131 25.87 -3.54 -9.35
CA GLN A 131 27.15 -3.06 -9.88
C GLN A 131 27.08 -2.70 -11.39
N GLN A 132 26.25 -3.43 -12.14
CA GLN A 132 26.20 -3.30 -13.60
C GLN A 132 25.32 -2.12 -14.05
N PHE A 133 24.15 -1.96 -13.43
CA PHE A 133 23.14 -0.98 -13.85
C PHE A 133 22.92 0.13 -12.83
N GLU A 134 23.58 0.02 -11.68
CA GLU A 134 23.44 0.97 -10.54
C GLU A 134 22.01 1.11 -10.02
N ASP A 135 21.14 0.15 -10.30
CA ASP A 135 19.77 0.12 -9.80
C ASP A 135 19.74 -0.13 -8.30
N ASN A 136 18.84 0.57 -7.63
CA ASN A 136 18.55 0.32 -6.22
C ASN A 136 17.47 -0.75 -6.09
N VAL A 137 17.87 -1.98 -5.77
CA VAL A 137 16.98 -3.07 -5.42
C VAL A 137 16.69 -3.01 -3.94
N ARG A 138 15.43 -3.02 -3.55
CA ARG A 138 15.06 -2.96 -2.13
C ARG A 138 14.12 -4.09 -1.72
N THR A 139 14.25 -4.54 -0.48
CA THR A 139 13.24 -5.40 0.14
C THR A 139 11.98 -4.59 0.42
N PHE A 140 10.82 -5.22 0.26
CA PHE A 140 9.53 -4.59 0.51
C PHE A 140 8.50 -5.60 1.02
N CYS A 141 7.60 -5.15 1.89
CA CYS A 141 6.50 -5.94 2.42
C CYS A 141 6.97 -7.34 2.87
N MET A 142 7.90 -7.35 3.83
CA MET A 142 8.41 -8.58 4.44
C MET A 142 7.37 -9.15 5.40
N ASN A 143 7.10 -10.42 5.25
CA ASN A 143 6.10 -11.15 6.01
C ASN A 143 6.75 -12.37 6.67
N PRO A 144 7.27 -12.24 7.90
CA PRO A 144 7.76 -13.39 8.66
C PRO A 144 6.62 -14.36 8.93
N TYR A 145 6.85 -15.64 8.67
CA TYR A 145 5.86 -16.71 8.81
C TYR A 145 4.56 -16.44 8.05
N GLY A 146 4.66 -15.70 6.93
CA GLY A 146 3.51 -15.27 6.14
C GLY A 146 3.29 -16.13 4.90
N HIS A 147 2.19 -15.86 4.20
CA HIS A 147 1.78 -16.55 2.98
C HIS A 147 1.94 -15.65 1.76
N VAL A 148 2.38 -16.23 0.65
CA VAL A 148 2.30 -15.56 -0.66
C VAL A 148 0.88 -15.70 -1.19
N VAL A 149 0.29 -14.60 -1.64
CA VAL A 149 -1.07 -14.55 -2.17
C VAL A 149 -1.10 -13.91 -3.55
N ALA A 150 -1.97 -14.41 -4.41
CA ALA A 150 -2.24 -13.76 -5.70
C ALA A 150 -3.28 -12.66 -5.52
N GLU A 151 -3.03 -11.52 -6.14
CA GLU A 151 -3.97 -10.39 -6.22
C GLU A 151 -4.27 -10.10 -7.69
N ASN A 152 -5.54 -9.83 -8.00
CA ASN A 152 -5.94 -9.30 -9.30
C ASN A 152 -6.45 -7.87 -9.12
N VAL A 153 -5.81 -6.92 -9.80
CA VAL A 153 -6.23 -5.53 -9.82
C VAL A 153 -6.42 -5.11 -11.27
N GLU A 154 -7.65 -4.81 -11.64
CA GLU A 154 -8.03 -4.41 -13.00
C GLU A 154 -7.56 -5.38 -14.12
N GLY A 155 -7.58 -6.68 -13.85
CA GLY A 155 -7.14 -7.71 -14.80
C GLY A 155 -5.64 -8.00 -14.78
N ILE A 156 -4.85 -7.28 -14.00
CA ILE A 156 -3.42 -7.53 -13.82
C ILE A 156 -3.22 -8.43 -12.60
N ASN A 157 -2.64 -9.61 -12.82
CA ASN A 157 -2.27 -10.52 -11.76
C ASN A 157 -0.92 -10.16 -11.18
N THR A 158 -0.89 -9.96 -9.87
CA THR A 158 0.33 -9.70 -9.09
C THR A 158 0.39 -10.64 -7.90
N VAL A 159 1.53 -10.69 -7.23
CA VAL A 159 1.71 -11.44 -5.99
C VAL A 159 2.00 -10.49 -4.83
N ASN A 160 1.40 -10.77 -3.69
CA ASN A 160 1.63 -10.04 -2.45
C ASN A 160 1.93 -11.01 -1.32
N GLY A 161 2.16 -10.51 -0.11
CA GLY A 161 2.36 -11.33 1.09
C GLY A 161 1.42 -10.88 2.21
N HIS A 162 0.93 -11.86 2.94
CA HIS A 162 0.13 -11.64 4.15
C HIS A 162 0.78 -12.30 5.34
N SER A 163 0.78 -11.61 6.47
CA SER A 163 1.15 -12.17 7.76
C SER A 163 -0.03 -12.09 8.73
N TYR A 164 -0.04 -13.00 9.68
CA TYR A 164 -1.11 -13.11 10.67
C TYR A 164 -0.55 -12.92 12.07
N SER A 165 -1.29 -12.20 12.92
CA SER A 165 -0.99 -12.08 14.34
C SER A 165 -1.26 -13.40 15.07
N ASP A 166 -2.28 -14.13 14.64
CA ASP A 166 -2.59 -15.47 15.15
C ASP A 166 -1.50 -16.48 14.72
N ALA A 167 -0.82 -17.05 15.70
CA ALA A 167 0.25 -18.03 15.46
C ALA A 167 -0.25 -19.31 14.76
N SER A 168 -1.52 -19.67 14.93
CA SER A 168 -2.11 -20.87 14.28
C SER A 168 -2.30 -20.70 12.77
N LEU A 169 -2.26 -19.47 12.26
CA LEU A 169 -2.40 -19.13 10.85
C LEU A 169 -1.05 -18.89 10.15
N ARG A 170 0.06 -19.08 10.85
CA ARG A 170 1.39 -18.85 10.32
C ARG A 170 1.85 -19.99 9.42
N SER A 171 2.64 -19.64 8.39
CA SER A 171 3.38 -20.61 7.58
C SER A 171 4.75 -20.88 8.18
N GLU A 172 5.48 -21.82 7.57
CA GLU A 172 6.89 -22.10 7.91
C GLU A 172 7.87 -21.22 7.11
N ASN A 173 7.34 -20.29 6.28
CA ASN A 173 8.13 -19.48 5.38
C ASN A 173 8.09 -17.99 5.73
N THR A 174 9.16 -17.29 5.38
CA THR A 174 9.20 -15.83 5.28
C THR A 174 9.17 -15.43 3.81
N ASN A 175 8.38 -14.43 3.45
CA ASN A 175 8.37 -13.92 2.09
C ASN A 175 8.52 -12.39 2.07
N PHE A 176 9.09 -11.86 0.99
CA PHE A 176 9.27 -10.44 0.76
C PHE A 176 9.39 -10.16 -0.74
N ALA A 177 9.12 -8.93 -1.16
CA ALA A 177 9.38 -8.50 -2.52
C ALA A 177 10.81 -7.91 -2.64
N LEU A 178 11.45 -8.14 -3.78
CA LEU A 178 12.61 -7.38 -4.24
C LEU A 178 12.15 -6.47 -5.37
N LEU A 179 12.21 -5.16 -5.14
CA LEU A 179 11.65 -4.16 -6.03
C LEU A 179 12.71 -3.19 -6.55
N VAL A 180 12.57 -2.81 -7.82
CA VAL A 180 13.29 -1.72 -8.47
C VAL A 180 12.29 -0.66 -8.88
N SER A 181 12.61 0.60 -8.59
CA SER A 181 11.74 1.74 -8.89
C SER A 181 12.07 2.30 -10.27
N ASN A 182 11.13 2.21 -11.19
CA ASN A 182 11.26 2.68 -12.56
C ASN A 182 10.29 3.83 -12.87
N ARG A 183 10.63 4.63 -13.86
CA ARG A 183 9.73 5.63 -14.43
C ARG A 183 9.54 5.29 -15.91
N PHE A 184 8.31 5.07 -16.31
CA PHE A 184 7.95 4.91 -17.71
C PHE A 184 7.57 6.27 -18.29
N THR A 185 8.14 6.59 -19.42
CA THR A 185 7.87 7.80 -20.22
C THR A 185 6.87 7.48 -21.31
#